data_bc41013b448f5bbcdee11fa795eee6a5
#
_entry.id   bc41013b448f5bbcdee11fa795eee6a5
#
_cell.length_a   1.000
_cell.length_b   1.000
_cell.length_c   1.000
_cell.angle_alpha   90.00
_cell.angle_beta   90.00
_cell.angle_gamma   90.00
#
_symmetry.space_group_name_H-M   'P 1'
#
loop_
_entity.id
_entity.type
_entity.pdbx_description
1 polymer ?
#
loop_
_entity_poly.entity_id
_entity_poly.type
_entity_poly.pdbx_seq_one_letter_code
_entity_poly.pdbx_strand_id
1 'polypeptide(L)'
;MKDVRSTVMQLSGRWGNTCYNMLCLAVEAAKDVPREEFQMKRIWSAVRKETGKSPESISRALARAAADIWERGNRELLMVIFARTLTKAPTAKALVYALAEYVQPSLNYRCFSEPRSGEYGLLVHRDDEPIAMTAPFSRSRAAVEKLAAQLTVQQRPFAEFRLQFLSGEIPGVLPAPAGELTQQDDEA
;
A
#
# COMPACT_ATOMS: atom_id res chain seq x y z
N MET A 1 -2.29 11.46 5.14
CA MET A 1 -2.83 10.08 5.01
C MET A 1 -4.17 10.12 4.27
N LYS A 2 -4.32 9.36 3.21
CA LYS A 2 -5.61 9.26 2.49
C LYS A 2 -6.54 8.40 3.31
N ASP A 3 -7.61 8.98 3.85
CA ASP A 3 -8.62 8.26 4.61
C ASP A 3 -9.53 7.46 3.68
N VAL A 4 -9.78 6.19 4.01
CA VAL A 4 -10.64 5.28 3.22
C VAL A 4 -12.02 5.88 3.02
N ARG A 5 -12.64 6.37 4.09
CA ARG A 5 -14.01 6.90 4.04
C ARG A 5 -14.10 8.14 3.18
N SER A 6 -13.15 9.08 3.34
CA SER A 6 -13.06 10.29 2.52
C SER A 6 -12.83 9.96 1.05
N THR A 7 -11.95 9.00 0.75
CA THR A 7 -11.67 8.56 -0.64
C THR A 7 -12.91 7.93 -1.27
N VAL A 8 -13.59 7.02 -0.56
CA VAL A 8 -14.81 6.38 -1.06
C VAL A 8 -15.93 7.40 -1.24
N MET A 9 -16.04 8.40 -0.33
CA MET A 9 -17.01 9.47 -0.44
C MET A 9 -16.78 10.33 -1.70
N GLN A 10 -15.53 10.71 -1.98
CA GLN A 10 -15.17 11.47 -3.19
C GLN A 10 -15.41 10.69 -4.49
N LEU A 11 -15.29 9.37 -4.40
CA LEU A 11 -15.49 8.46 -5.54
C LEU A 11 -16.98 8.15 -5.77
N SER A 12 -17.80 8.19 -4.70
CA SER A 12 -19.20 7.76 -4.76
C SER A 12 -20.10 8.73 -5.54
N GLY A 13 -21.06 8.18 -6.28
CA GLY A 13 -22.11 8.99 -6.92
C GLY A 13 -23.22 9.41 -5.96
N ARG A 14 -23.52 8.59 -4.97
CA ARG A 14 -24.59 8.81 -3.97
C ARG A 14 -24.17 8.31 -2.60
N TRP A 15 -23.38 9.12 -1.90
CA TRP A 15 -23.00 8.82 -0.54
C TRP A 15 -24.24 8.65 0.37
N GLY A 16 -24.18 7.67 1.28
CA GLY A 16 -25.29 7.33 2.20
C GLY A 16 -25.87 5.93 1.99
N ASN A 17 -25.59 5.29 0.86
CA ASN A 17 -25.99 3.91 0.64
C ASN A 17 -25.17 2.94 1.51
N THR A 18 -25.85 1.93 2.09
CA THR A 18 -25.19 0.89 2.92
C THR A 18 -24.10 0.11 2.17
N CYS A 19 -24.14 0.08 0.84
CA CYS A 19 -23.11 -0.56 0.04
C CYS A 19 -21.74 0.13 0.16
N TYR A 20 -21.69 1.45 0.36
CA TYR A 20 -20.45 2.19 0.56
C TYR A 20 -19.81 1.93 1.91
N ASN A 21 -20.62 1.74 2.98
CA ASN A 21 -20.10 1.32 4.27
C ASN A 21 -19.43 -0.06 4.17
N MET A 22 -20.03 -0.99 3.40
CA MET A 22 -19.41 -2.29 3.13
C MET A 22 -18.11 -2.15 2.33
N LEU A 23 -18.07 -1.23 1.37
CA LEU A 23 -16.87 -0.95 0.60
C LEU A 23 -15.75 -0.39 1.50
N CYS A 24 -16.05 0.57 2.38
CA CYS A 24 -15.07 1.09 3.33
C CYS A 24 -14.50 -0.02 4.22
N LEU A 25 -15.36 -0.86 4.83
CA LEU A 25 -14.91 -1.97 5.66
C LEU A 25 -14.08 -3.00 4.87
N ALA A 26 -14.45 -3.27 3.62
CA ALA A 26 -13.69 -4.19 2.77
C ALA A 26 -12.31 -3.61 2.40
N VAL A 27 -12.22 -2.31 2.15
CA VAL A 27 -10.94 -1.62 1.85
C VAL A 27 -10.07 -1.58 3.10
N GLU A 28 -10.63 -1.25 4.29
CA GLU A 28 -9.91 -1.29 5.56
C GLU A 28 -9.34 -2.68 5.86
N ALA A 29 -10.14 -3.74 5.63
CA ALA A 29 -9.69 -5.12 5.80
C ALA A 29 -8.65 -5.58 4.76
N ALA A 30 -8.54 -4.87 3.65
CA ALA A 30 -7.68 -5.22 2.53
C ALA A 30 -6.33 -4.48 2.54
N LYS A 31 -6.26 -3.29 3.16
CA LYS A 31 -5.09 -2.40 3.04
C LYS A 31 -3.79 -2.99 3.58
N ASP A 32 -3.87 -3.88 4.58
CA ASP A 32 -2.70 -4.51 5.19
C ASP A 32 -2.42 -5.93 4.63
N VAL A 33 -3.18 -6.35 3.59
CA VAL A 33 -3.03 -7.68 2.99
C VAL A 33 -2.08 -7.59 1.79
N PRO A 34 -0.96 -8.34 1.78
CA PRO A 34 -0.06 -8.40 0.64
C PRO A 34 -0.79 -8.86 -0.63
N ARG A 35 -0.32 -8.40 -1.79
CA ARG A 35 -0.94 -8.69 -3.09
C ARG A 35 -1.12 -10.18 -3.35
N GLU A 36 -0.10 -10.95 -3.01
CA GLU A 36 -0.05 -12.40 -3.20
C GLU A 36 -1.08 -13.13 -2.34
N GLU A 37 -1.40 -12.55 -1.17
CA GLU A 37 -2.35 -13.09 -0.21
C GLU A 37 -3.77 -12.54 -0.36
N PHE A 38 -3.99 -11.64 -1.31
CA PHE A 38 -5.28 -10.97 -1.49
C PHE A 38 -6.38 -11.92 -1.96
N GLN A 39 -7.19 -12.37 -1.03
CA GLN A 39 -8.33 -13.25 -1.27
C GLN A 39 -9.63 -12.63 -0.76
N MET A 40 -10.61 -12.42 -1.63
CA MET A 40 -11.92 -11.85 -1.24
C MET A 40 -12.60 -12.63 -0.11
N LYS A 41 -12.35 -13.94 0.01
CA LYS A 41 -12.90 -14.75 1.10
C LYS A 41 -12.42 -14.28 2.48
N ARG A 42 -11.15 -13.89 2.61
CA ARG A 42 -10.60 -13.30 3.85
C ARG A 42 -11.25 -11.95 4.14
N ILE A 43 -11.39 -11.10 3.11
CA ILE A 43 -12.04 -9.79 3.24
C ILE A 43 -13.50 -9.94 3.69
N TRP A 44 -14.28 -10.85 3.05
CA TRP A 44 -15.65 -11.11 3.49
C TRP A 44 -15.74 -11.60 4.93
N SER A 45 -14.80 -12.44 5.37
CA SER A 45 -14.74 -12.91 6.75
C SER A 45 -14.53 -11.76 7.74
N ALA A 46 -13.63 -10.82 7.42
CA ALA A 46 -13.40 -9.63 8.23
C ALA A 46 -14.63 -8.72 8.28
N VAL A 47 -15.23 -8.40 7.12
CA VAL A 47 -16.44 -7.57 7.04
C VAL A 47 -17.63 -8.25 7.75
N ARG A 48 -17.76 -9.59 7.68
CA ARG A 48 -18.79 -10.34 8.40
C ARG A 48 -18.63 -10.19 9.91
N LYS A 49 -17.41 -10.22 10.40
CA LYS A 49 -17.11 -10.05 11.84
C LYS A 49 -17.64 -8.72 12.38
N GLU A 50 -17.50 -7.67 11.58
CA GLU A 50 -17.92 -6.31 11.93
C GLU A 50 -19.43 -6.08 11.75
N THR A 51 -20.05 -6.75 10.78
CA THR A 51 -21.42 -6.41 10.35
C THR A 51 -22.46 -7.48 10.65
N GLY A 52 -22.05 -8.70 10.95
CA GLY A 52 -22.92 -9.87 11.09
C GLY A 52 -23.58 -10.34 9.79
N LYS A 53 -23.27 -9.72 8.62
CA LYS A 53 -23.93 -10.04 7.35
C LYS A 53 -23.33 -11.27 6.68
N SER A 54 -24.17 -11.98 5.89
CA SER A 54 -23.70 -13.13 5.13
C SER A 54 -22.72 -12.74 3.99
N PRO A 55 -21.80 -13.63 3.60
CA PRO A 55 -20.87 -13.39 2.49
C PRO A 55 -21.57 -13.00 1.20
N GLU A 56 -22.73 -13.58 0.89
CA GLU A 56 -23.53 -13.26 -0.29
C GLU A 56 -24.09 -11.83 -0.24
N SER A 57 -24.52 -11.40 0.95
CA SER A 57 -25.00 -10.03 1.17
C SER A 57 -23.88 -9.01 1.00
N ILE A 58 -22.69 -9.31 1.55
CA ILE A 58 -21.48 -8.49 1.41
C ILE A 58 -21.08 -8.41 -0.06
N SER A 59 -20.97 -9.54 -0.75
CA SER A 59 -20.61 -9.62 -2.16
C SER A 59 -21.55 -8.79 -3.05
N ARG A 60 -22.87 -8.92 -2.81
CA ARG A 60 -23.88 -8.11 -3.53
C ARG A 60 -23.76 -6.62 -3.25
N ALA A 61 -23.45 -6.24 -2.02
CA ALA A 61 -23.25 -4.83 -1.67
C ALA A 61 -22.02 -4.25 -2.37
N LEU A 62 -20.90 -4.98 -2.36
CA LEU A 62 -19.67 -4.55 -3.05
C LEU A 62 -19.86 -4.44 -4.57
N ALA A 63 -20.58 -5.40 -5.18
CA ALA A 63 -20.91 -5.34 -6.60
C ALA A 63 -21.78 -4.12 -6.94
N ARG A 64 -22.77 -3.80 -6.09
CA ARG A 64 -23.59 -2.58 -6.25
C ARG A 64 -22.77 -1.31 -6.11
N ALA A 65 -21.85 -1.25 -5.14
CA ALA A 65 -20.98 -0.08 -4.98
C ALA A 65 -20.09 0.10 -6.23
N ALA A 66 -19.52 -0.96 -6.76
CA ALA A 66 -18.70 -0.90 -7.98
C ALA A 66 -19.51 -0.42 -9.21
N ALA A 67 -20.74 -0.92 -9.38
CA ALA A 67 -21.62 -0.49 -10.46
C ALA A 67 -22.04 0.97 -10.30
N ASP A 68 -22.44 1.41 -9.11
CA ASP A 68 -22.87 2.80 -8.85
C ASP A 68 -21.71 3.79 -9.05
N ILE A 69 -20.51 3.45 -8.59
CA ILE A 69 -19.30 4.25 -8.83
C ILE A 69 -19.03 4.37 -10.35
N TRP A 70 -19.16 3.28 -11.08
CA TRP A 70 -18.95 3.29 -12.53
C TRP A 70 -19.98 4.13 -13.27
N GLU A 71 -21.22 4.05 -12.90
CA GLU A 71 -22.33 4.74 -13.60
C GLU A 71 -22.45 6.22 -13.22
N ARG A 72 -22.22 6.57 -11.96
CA ARG A 72 -22.57 7.86 -11.36
C ARG A 72 -21.46 8.52 -10.55
N GLY A 73 -20.37 7.81 -10.31
CA GLY A 73 -19.26 8.28 -9.48
C GLY A 73 -18.26 9.13 -10.24
N ASN A 74 -17.22 9.55 -9.52
CA ASN A 74 -16.12 10.33 -10.07
C ASN A 74 -15.20 9.43 -10.92
N ARG A 75 -15.41 9.45 -12.23
CA ARG A 75 -14.64 8.67 -13.20
C ARG A 75 -13.17 9.07 -13.28
N GLU A 76 -12.86 10.34 -13.15
CA GLU A 76 -11.47 10.83 -13.19
C GLU A 76 -10.69 10.25 -12.00
N LEU A 77 -11.25 10.37 -10.79
CA LEU A 77 -10.65 9.79 -9.60
C LEU A 77 -10.55 8.27 -9.70
N LEU A 78 -11.55 7.60 -10.27
CA LEU A 78 -11.51 6.16 -10.50
C LEU A 78 -10.33 5.75 -11.40
N MET A 79 -10.08 6.49 -12.47
CA MET A 79 -8.93 6.25 -13.36
C MET A 79 -7.59 6.52 -12.69
N VAL A 80 -7.53 7.54 -11.82
CA VAL A 80 -6.33 7.81 -11.00
C VAL A 80 -6.07 6.64 -10.04
N ILE A 81 -7.11 6.12 -9.36
CA ILE A 81 -6.99 4.99 -8.44
C ILE A 81 -6.51 3.72 -9.16
N PHE A 82 -6.99 3.47 -10.37
CA PHE A 82 -6.56 2.32 -11.16
C PHE A 82 -5.26 2.55 -11.95
N ALA A 83 -4.71 3.77 -11.94
CA ALA A 83 -3.56 4.19 -12.75
C ALA A 83 -3.68 3.82 -14.26
N ARG A 84 -4.89 3.74 -14.77
CA ARG A 84 -5.19 3.42 -16.18
C ARG A 84 -6.61 3.81 -16.58
N THR A 85 -6.83 3.98 -17.87
CA THR A 85 -8.17 4.14 -18.43
C THR A 85 -8.95 2.82 -18.36
N LEU A 86 -10.14 2.86 -17.78
CA LEU A 86 -11.06 1.73 -17.73
C LEU A 86 -12.08 1.83 -18.86
N THR A 87 -12.27 0.74 -19.60
CA THR A 87 -13.28 0.64 -20.68
C THR A 87 -14.59 0.00 -20.24
N LYS A 88 -14.60 -0.63 -19.07
CA LYS A 88 -15.77 -1.27 -18.45
C LYS A 88 -15.74 -1.14 -16.94
N ALA A 89 -16.89 -1.37 -16.31
CA ALA A 89 -17.00 -1.37 -14.83
C ALA A 89 -15.98 -2.32 -14.19
N PRO A 90 -15.27 -1.90 -13.15
CA PRO A 90 -14.39 -2.78 -12.41
C PRO A 90 -15.20 -3.81 -11.64
N THR A 91 -14.64 -5.01 -11.47
CA THR A 91 -15.22 -5.98 -10.53
C THR A 91 -15.07 -5.49 -9.09
N ALA A 92 -15.92 -5.96 -8.18
CA ALA A 92 -15.81 -5.63 -6.76
C ALA A 92 -14.41 -5.97 -6.19
N LYS A 93 -13.84 -7.10 -6.59
CA LYS A 93 -12.48 -7.50 -6.21
C LYS A 93 -11.43 -6.48 -6.67
N ALA A 94 -11.48 -6.09 -7.94
CA ALA A 94 -10.54 -5.12 -8.51
C ALA A 94 -10.67 -3.74 -7.85
N LEU A 95 -11.91 -3.31 -7.55
CA LEU A 95 -12.16 -2.03 -6.90
C LEU A 95 -11.63 -2.01 -5.46
N VAL A 96 -11.94 -3.04 -4.66
CA VAL A 96 -11.45 -3.13 -3.27
C VAL A 96 -9.93 -3.13 -3.25
N TYR A 97 -9.31 -3.92 -4.12
CA TYR A 97 -7.85 -4.00 -4.21
C TYR A 97 -7.22 -2.65 -4.60
N ALA A 98 -7.70 -2.03 -5.69
CA ALA A 98 -7.17 -0.75 -6.15
C ALA A 98 -7.34 0.38 -5.11
N LEU A 99 -8.48 0.40 -4.41
CA LEU A 99 -8.71 1.34 -3.31
C LEU A 99 -7.76 1.07 -2.13
N ALA A 100 -7.57 -0.19 -1.75
CA ALA A 100 -6.65 -0.56 -0.68
C ALA A 100 -5.22 -0.10 -0.98
N GLU A 101 -4.73 -0.30 -2.20
CA GLU A 101 -3.43 0.22 -2.64
C GLU A 101 -3.39 1.76 -2.64
N TYR A 102 -4.45 2.40 -3.12
CA TYR A 102 -4.49 3.87 -3.24
C TYR A 102 -4.49 4.60 -1.90
N VAL A 103 -5.12 4.01 -0.86
CA VAL A 103 -5.20 4.60 0.49
C VAL A 103 -4.03 4.21 1.39
N GLN A 104 -3.20 3.26 0.98
CA GLN A 104 -1.98 2.95 1.72
C GLN A 104 -1.10 4.20 1.85
N PRO A 105 -0.48 4.39 3.03
CA PRO A 105 0.49 5.47 3.20
C PRO A 105 1.60 5.34 2.17
N SER A 106 1.92 6.42 1.49
CA SER A 106 2.98 6.40 0.49
C SER A 106 4.33 6.22 1.17
N LEU A 107 5.05 5.17 0.76
CA LEU A 107 6.43 4.98 1.17
C LEU A 107 7.34 5.86 0.31
N ASN A 108 8.21 6.61 0.98
CA ASN A 108 9.21 7.45 0.33
C ASN A 108 10.61 7.01 0.81
N TYR A 109 11.39 6.49 -0.11
CA TYR A 109 12.77 6.09 0.15
C TYR A 109 13.70 7.25 -0.16
N ARG A 110 14.58 7.61 0.77
CA ARG A 110 15.56 8.69 0.62
C ARG A 110 16.96 8.15 0.89
N CYS A 111 17.93 8.64 0.14
CA CYS A 111 19.33 8.40 0.41
C CYS A 111 19.77 9.21 1.63
N PHE A 112 20.48 8.59 2.57
CA PHE A 112 21.19 9.30 3.63
C PHE A 112 22.70 9.00 3.56
N SER A 113 23.50 9.87 4.15
CA SER A 113 24.94 9.73 4.26
C SER A 113 25.34 9.45 5.71
N GLU A 114 26.18 8.44 5.92
CA GLU A 114 26.83 8.22 7.20
C GLU A 114 28.13 9.02 7.26
N PRO A 115 28.22 10.05 8.12
CA PRO A 115 29.38 10.96 8.11
C PRO A 115 30.71 10.31 8.47
N ARG A 116 30.69 9.22 9.26
CA ARG A 116 31.90 8.56 9.73
C ARG A 116 32.51 7.61 8.70
N SER A 117 31.72 6.89 7.97
CA SER A 117 32.16 5.93 6.97
C SER A 117 32.24 6.52 5.57
N GLY A 118 31.55 7.64 5.30
CA GLY A 118 31.37 8.18 3.95
C GLY A 118 30.48 7.31 3.06
N GLU A 119 29.75 6.38 3.65
CA GLU A 119 28.85 5.47 2.96
C GLU A 119 27.43 5.99 2.98
N TYR A 120 26.58 5.44 2.11
CA TYR A 120 25.19 5.84 1.90
C TYR A 120 24.26 4.68 2.18
N GLY A 121 23.10 4.98 2.77
CA GLY A 121 22.02 4.04 3.04
C GLY A 121 20.66 4.60 2.63
N LEU A 122 19.60 3.86 2.93
CA LEU A 122 18.22 4.23 2.67
C LEU A 122 17.48 4.56 3.97
N LEU A 123 16.83 5.71 3.97
CA LEU A 123 15.87 6.13 4.97
C LEU A 123 14.47 6.00 4.38
N VAL A 124 13.58 5.30 5.09
CA VAL A 124 12.22 5.06 4.65
C VAL A 124 11.27 5.91 5.45
N HIS A 125 10.47 6.71 4.74
CA HIS A 125 9.42 7.52 5.32
C HIS A 125 8.05 6.96 4.93
N ARG A 126 7.10 7.12 5.83
CA ARG A 126 5.68 6.91 5.59
C ARG A 126 4.96 8.21 5.91
N ASP A 127 4.33 8.83 4.89
CA ASP A 127 3.69 10.15 5.04
C ASP A 127 4.63 11.21 5.69
N ASP A 128 5.90 11.25 5.26
CA ASP A 128 6.99 12.10 5.78
C ASP A 128 7.55 11.75 7.18
N GLU A 129 6.98 10.78 7.89
CA GLU A 129 7.55 10.27 9.13
C GLU A 129 8.60 9.17 8.84
N PRO A 130 9.82 9.24 9.41
CA PRO A 130 10.81 8.18 9.26
C PRO A 130 10.34 6.93 10.03
N ILE A 131 10.24 5.79 9.35
CA ILE A 131 9.78 4.53 9.93
C ILE A 131 10.84 3.44 9.96
N ALA A 132 11.88 3.56 9.14
CA ALA A 132 12.95 2.59 9.08
C ALA A 132 14.16 3.15 8.35
N MET A 133 15.32 2.56 8.59
CA MET A 133 16.55 2.83 7.84
C MET A 133 17.37 1.56 7.66
N THR A 134 18.18 1.52 6.59
CA THR A 134 19.20 0.48 6.42
C THR A 134 20.48 0.89 7.10
N ALA A 135 21.36 -0.07 7.43
CA ALA A 135 22.76 0.24 7.60
C ALA A 135 23.31 0.85 6.28
N PRO A 136 24.37 1.70 6.34
CA PRO A 136 25.06 2.16 5.14
C PRO A 136 25.62 0.95 4.37
N PHE A 137 25.47 0.92 3.04
CA PHE A 137 25.83 -0.25 2.25
C PHE A 137 26.54 0.07 0.93
N SER A 138 26.67 1.34 0.58
CA SER A 138 27.26 1.74 -0.69
C SER A 138 28.07 3.04 -0.55
N ARG A 139 29.22 3.10 -1.23
CA ARG A 139 29.98 4.33 -1.40
C ARG A 139 29.50 5.20 -2.56
N SER A 140 28.59 4.71 -3.37
CA SER A 140 28.02 5.44 -4.50
C SER A 140 26.67 6.05 -4.14
N ARG A 141 26.66 7.34 -3.88
CA ARG A 141 25.45 8.12 -3.66
C ARG A 141 24.44 7.95 -4.79
N ALA A 142 24.91 8.08 -6.04
CA ALA A 142 24.06 7.98 -7.22
C ALA A 142 23.36 6.61 -7.34
N ALA A 143 24.05 5.51 -6.96
CA ALA A 143 23.46 4.18 -6.96
C ALA A 143 22.34 4.07 -5.91
N VAL A 144 22.56 4.62 -4.71
CA VAL A 144 21.55 4.59 -3.63
C VAL A 144 20.37 5.50 -3.96
N GLU A 145 20.59 6.69 -4.53
CA GLU A 145 19.51 7.60 -4.99
C GLU A 145 18.65 6.94 -6.08
N LYS A 146 19.29 6.26 -7.03
CA LYS A 146 18.57 5.53 -8.10
C LYS A 146 17.71 4.41 -7.50
N LEU A 147 18.25 3.64 -6.56
CA LEU A 147 17.51 2.59 -5.86
C LEU A 147 16.35 3.17 -5.04
N ALA A 148 16.59 4.26 -4.31
CA ALA A 148 15.55 4.96 -3.55
C ALA A 148 14.39 5.42 -4.45
N ALA A 149 14.69 6.00 -5.60
CA ALA A 149 13.69 6.41 -6.58
C ALA A 149 12.89 5.22 -7.10
N GLN A 150 13.54 4.11 -7.43
CA GLN A 150 12.86 2.90 -7.90
C GLN A 150 11.92 2.32 -6.83
N LEU A 151 12.37 2.19 -5.59
CA LEU A 151 11.57 1.67 -4.48
C LEU A 151 10.36 2.57 -4.17
N THR A 152 10.56 3.89 -4.23
CA THR A 152 9.49 4.89 -4.06
C THR A 152 8.43 4.76 -5.16
N VAL A 153 8.83 4.63 -6.41
CA VAL A 153 7.90 4.44 -7.54
C VAL A 153 7.16 3.11 -7.43
N GLN A 154 7.85 2.05 -7.04
CA GLN A 154 7.26 0.71 -6.86
C GLN A 154 6.38 0.60 -5.63
N GLN A 155 6.44 1.57 -4.69
CA GLN A 155 5.75 1.51 -3.38
C GLN A 155 6.00 0.19 -2.66
N ARG A 156 7.23 -0.34 -2.79
CA ARG A 156 7.58 -1.65 -2.25
C ARG A 156 7.61 -1.60 -0.72
N PRO A 157 6.94 -2.54 -0.02
CA PRO A 157 6.99 -2.62 1.43
C PRO A 157 8.44 -2.79 1.94
N PHE A 158 8.80 -2.08 3.01
CA PHE A 158 10.17 -2.14 3.55
C PHE A 158 10.57 -3.56 3.98
N ALA A 159 9.64 -4.32 4.56
CA ALA A 159 9.91 -5.70 4.97
C ALA A 159 10.31 -6.60 3.78
N GLU A 160 9.64 -6.45 2.63
CA GLU A 160 9.98 -7.19 1.40
C GLU A 160 11.33 -6.74 0.85
N PHE A 161 11.57 -5.44 0.77
CA PHE A 161 12.87 -4.88 0.38
C PHE A 161 14.00 -5.38 1.30
N ARG A 162 13.78 -5.38 2.63
CA ARG A 162 14.75 -5.84 3.61
C ARG A 162 15.15 -7.30 3.39
N LEU A 163 14.19 -8.19 3.09
CA LEU A 163 14.48 -9.59 2.79
C LEU A 163 15.37 -9.73 1.55
N GLN A 164 15.04 -9.03 0.47
CA GLN A 164 15.82 -9.05 -0.76
C GLN A 164 17.20 -8.40 -0.59
N PHE A 165 17.30 -7.38 0.23
CA PHE A 165 18.56 -6.73 0.57
C PHE A 165 19.49 -7.67 1.34
N LEU A 166 18.95 -8.41 2.32
CA LEU A 166 19.72 -9.37 3.12
C LEU A 166 20.10 -10.62 2.33
N SER A 167 19.30 -11.04 1.35
CA SER A 167 19.61 -12.17 0.46
C SER A 167 20.63 -11.84 -0.64
N GLY A 168 21.01 -10.56 -0.79
CA GLY A 168 21.93 -10.13 -1.86
C GLY A 168 21.30 -10.12 -3.26
N GLU A 169 19.98 -10.25 -3.37
CA GLU A 169 19.25 -10.31 -4.65
C GLU A 169 19.10 -8.95 -5.36
N ILE A 170 19.54 -7.86 -4.73
CA ILE A 170 19.44 -6.53 -5.33
C ILE A 170 20.70 -6.25 -6.15
N PRO A 171 20.59 -6.14 -7.49
CA PRO A 171 21.74 -5.90 -8.34
C PRO A 171 22.45 -4.58 -8.00
N GLY A 172 23.77 -4.63 -7.83
CA GLY A 172 24.61 -3.46 -7.56
C GLY A 172 24.64 -2.99 -6.10
N VAL A 173 24.02 -3.73 -5.21
CA VAL A 173 24.11 -3.54 -3.75
C VAL A 173 24.92 -4.69 -3.18
N LEU A 174 26.02 -4.40 -2.52
CA LEU A 174 26.76 -5.43 -1.77
C LEU A 174 25.90 -5.87 -0.58
N PRO A 175 25.82 -7.18 -0.28
CA PRO A 175 25.13 -7.65 0.90
C PRO A 175 25.73 -6.96 2.13
N ALA A 176 24.87 -6.45 3.02
CA ALA A 176 25.33 -5.90 4.28
C ALA A 176 26.14 -6.99 5.01
N PRO A 177 27.30 -6.67 5.60
CA PRO A 177 27.97 -7.61 6.46
C PRO A 177 26.98 -8.09 7.53
N ALA A 178 26.95 -9.41 7.76
CA ALA A 178 26.07 -10.03 8.74
C ALA A 178 26.42 -9.51 10.15
N GLY A 179 25.80 -8.43 10.56
CA GLY A 179 26.02 -7.80 11.85
C GLY A 179 25.32 -6.44 11.90
N GLU A 180 24.39 -6.35 12.83
CA GLU A 180 23.78 -5.12 13.35
C GLU A 180 22.68 -4.48 12.51
N LEU A 181 21.53 -5.11 12.56
CA LEU A 181 20.25 -4.41 12.51
C LEU A 181 19.85 -4.10 13.97
N THR A 182 20.21 -2.94 14.47
CA THR A 182 19.69 -2.44 15.73
C THR A 182 18.18 -2.25 15.56
N GLN A 183 17.40 -3.17 16.09
CA GLN A 183 16.06 -2.88 16.57
C GLN A 183 16.27 -1.87 17.71
N GLN A 184 15.79 -0.64 17.58
CA GLN A 184 15.43 0.14 18.75
C GLN A 184 14.15 -0.51 19.28
N ASP A 185 14.33 -1.37 20.28
CA ASP A 185 13.23 -1.78 21.16
C ASP A 185 12.77 -0.53 21.90
N ASP A 186 11.52 -0.13 21.65
CA ASP A 186 10.79 0.80 22.51
C ASP A 186 10.57 0.08 23.87
N GLU A 187 11.48 0.32 24.82
CA GLU A 187 11.20 0.18 26.23
C GLU A 187 11.21 1.58 26.88
N ALA A 188 9.98 2.06 27.15
CA ALA A 188 9.64 2.79 28.39
C ALA A 188 8.17 3.22 28.35
#